data_58a6493f7df3a78c83e6601a1d14f79c
#
_entry.id   58a6493f7df3a78c83e6601a1d14f79c
#
_cell.length_a   1.000
_cell.length_b   1.000
_cell.length_c   1.000
_cell.angle_alpha   90.00
_cell.angle_beta   90.00
_cell.angle_gamma   90.00
#
_symmetry.space_group_name_H-M   'P 1'
#
loop_
_entity.id
_entity.type
_entity.pdbx_description
1 polymer ?
#
loop_
_entity_poly.entity_id
_entity_poly.type
_entity_poly.pdbx_seq_one_letter_code
_entity_poly.pdbx_strand_id
1 'polypeptide(L)'
;AALGAAEVGASILHLHARDPETGKPTQDPAVFEQFLPRIKQSTDAVINITTGGSPHMTVQERMLPATTFKPELASLNMGSMNFGLYPMLDRFAHFTHEWERENLKKSRDLVFKNTFQDIETILRIGNENGTRFEFECYDISHLYNLAHFVDRGLAKAPLFIQSVFGLLGGIGSHPEDLMHMKRTADRLFGQSYQWSILGAGRSQMSLAAQGAAQGANVRVGLEDSIWIAPGELACSNADQVRKICQILTGLSLDIASPDEARALLDLKGADDVNF
;
A
#
# COMPACT_ATOMS: atom_id res chain seq x y z
N ALA A 1 1.66 16.87 0.22
CA ALA A 1 0.80 15.80 -0.32
C ALA A 1 0.08 15.06 0.81
N ALA A 2 0.79 14.49 1.78
CA ALA A 2 0.21 13.70 2.89
C ALA A 2 -0.82 14.48 3.70
N LEU A 3 -0.49 15.68 4.19
CA LEU A 3 -1.41 16.52 4.98
C LEU A 3 -2.67 16.86 4.22
N GLY A 4 -2.55 17.25 2.93
CA GLY A 4 -3.74 17.54 2.13
C GLY A 4 -4.65 16.32 1.91
N ALA A 5 -4.11 15.10 1.90
CA ALA A 5 -4.91 13.87 1.87
C ALA A 5 -5.64 13.64 3.21
N ALA A 6 -4.96 13.83 4.35
CA ALA A 6 -5.55 13.73 5.68
C ALA A 6 -6.67 14.78 5.90
N GLU A 7 -6.43 16.03 5.52
CA GLU A 7 -7.42 17.12 5.62
C GLU A 7 -8.74 16.85 4.90
N VAL A 8 -8.72 16.01 3.87
CA VAL A 8 -9.92 15.67 3.09
C VAL A 8 -10.46 14.27 3.40
N GLY A 9 -9.96 13.61 4.47
CA GLY A 9 -10.57 12.41 5.04
C GLY A 9 -9.77 11.12 4.96
N ALA A 10 -8.50 11.14 4.54
CA ALA A 10 -7.67 9.93 4.60
C ALA A 10 -7.29 9.60 6.06
N SER A 11 -7.70 8.44 6.55
CA SER A 11 -7.42 7.97 7.91
C SER A 11 -6.05 7.32 8.03
N ILE A 12 -5.54 6.76 6.94
CA ILE A 12 -4.23 6.11 6.85
C ILE A 12 -3.45 6.73 5.69
N LEU A 13 -2.19 7.06 5.93
CA LEU A 13 -1.28 7.64 4.95
C LEU A 13 -0.17 6.64 4.64
N HIS A 14 -0.22 6.02 3.45
CA HIS A 14 0.86 5.17 2.96
C HIS A 14 1.96 6.00 2.32
N LEU A 15 3.18 5.88 2.84
CA LEU A 15 4.27 6.81 2.54
C LEU A 15 5.50 6.11 1.97
N HIS A 16 6.01 6.69 0.89
CA HIS A 16 7.31 6.41 0.29
C HIS A 16 8.21 7.63 0.40
N ALA A 17 9.53 7.39 0.43
CA ALA A 17 10.52 8.46 0.31
C ALA A 17 11.23 8.41 -1.06
N ARG A 18 11.60 9.58 -1.52
CA ARG A 18 12.45 9.76 -2.70
C ARG A 18 13.64 10.61 -2.33
N ASP A 19 14.79 10.23 -2.85
CA ASP A 19 15.99 11.03 -2.77
C ASP A 19 15.71 12.43 -3.34
N PRO A 20 15.98 13.51 -2.59
CA PRO A 20 15.60 14.86 -3.00
C PRO A 20 16.38 15.40 -4.20
N GLU A 21 17.57 14.86 -4.48
CA GLU A 21 18.41 15.28 -5.60
C GLU A 21 18.10 14.52 -6.89
N THR A 22 17.90 13.22 -6.77
CA THR A 22 17.75 12.33 -7.94
C THR A 22 16.31 11.90 -8.21
N GLY A 23 15.40 12.07 -7.26
CA GLY A 23 14.02 11.58 -7.34
C GLY A 23 13.88 10.06 -7.26
N LYS A 24 14.96 9.31 -7.06
CA LYS A 24 14.91 7.84 -6.94
C LYS A 24 14.25 7.39 -5.65
N PRO A 25 13.52 6.27 -5.66
CA PRO A 25 13.05 5.65 -4.42
C PRO A 25 14.21 5.40 -3.45
N THR A 26 14.02 5.74 -2.18
CA THR A 26 15.03 5.55 -1.14
C THR A 26 14.39 4.98 0.13
N GLN A 27 15.18 4.22 0.90
CA GLN A 27 14.85 3.74 2.24
C GLN A 27 15.83 4.30 3.27
N ASP A 28 16.47 5.43 2.95
CA ASP A 28 17.34 6.14 3.89
C ASP A 28 16.49 6.78 5.00
N PRO A 29 16.67 6.40 6.28
CA PRO A 29 15.96 6.99 7.40
C PRO A 29 16.12 8.50 7.49
N ALA A 30 17.27 9.05 7.11
CA ALA A 30 17.51 10.50 7.13
C ALA A 30 16.56 11.28 6.19
N VAL A 31 16.08 10.65 5.12
CA VAL A 31 15.08 11.26 4.24
C VAL A 31 13.68 11.18 4.85
N PHE A 32 13.34 10.04 5.48
CA PHE A 32 12.06 9.87 6.18
C PHE A 32 11.94 10.83 7.38
N GLU A 33 13.01 11.06 8.12
CA GLU A 33 13.07 11.99 9.26
C GLU A 33 12.70 13.44 8.89
N GLN A 34 12.92 13.84 7.63
CA GLN A 34 12.58 15.18 7.17
C GLN A 34 11.08 15.44 7.12
N PHE A 35 10.24 14.40 7.01
CA PHE A 35 8.79 14.58 6.86
C PHE A 35 7.92 13.84 7.89
N LEU A 36 8.34 12.69 8.44
CA LEU A 36 7.52 11.92 9.37
C LEU A 36 7.11 12.71 10.61
N PRO A 37 8.04 13.41 11.34
CA PRO A 37 7.66 14.18 12.52
C PRO A 37 6.70 15.33 12.18
N ARG A 38 6.86 15.96 11.03
CA ARG A 38 5.97 17.04 10.56
C ARG A 38 4.56 16.54 10.29
N ILE A 39 4.43 15.36 9.67
CA ILE A 39 3.13 14.75 9.40
C ILE A 39 2.47 14.41 10.72
N LYS A 40 3.16 13.72 11.63
CA LYS A 40 2.64 13.33 12.95
C LYS A 40 2.17 14.54 13.78
N GLN A 41 2.91 15.64 13.77
CA GLN A 41 2.55 16.86 14.50
C GLN A 41 1.34 17.60 13.90
N SER A 42 1.01 17.33 12.65
CA SER A 42 -0.01 18.08 11.89
C SER A 42 -1.30 17.31 11.65
N THR A 43 -1.35 16.01 11.92
CA THR A 43 -2.53 15.17 11.71
C THR A 43 -2.49 13.93 12.60
N ASP A 44 -3.66 13.43 12.99
CA ASP A 44 -3.84 12.18 13.72
C ASP A 44 -3.87 10.95 12.82
N ALA A 45 -3.77 11.13 11.49
CA ALA A 45 -3.81 10.02 10.53
C ALA A 45 -2.73 8.98 10.83
N VAL A 46 -3.10 7.70 10.71
CA VAL A 46 -2.17 6.58 10.87
C VAL A 46 -1.09 6.64 9.79
N ILE A 47 0.16 6.56 10.19
CA ILE A 47 1.29 6.51 9.26
C ILE A 47 1.64 5.06 8.95
N ASN A 48 1.54 4.72 7.65
CA ASN A 48 1.90 3.43 7.07
C ASN A 48 3.19 3.61 6.25
N ILE A 49 4.30 3.02 6.69
CA ILE A 49 5.58 3.12 6.00
C ILE A 49 5.76 1.93 5.04
N THR A 50 6.11 2.23 3.80
CA THR A 50 6.43 1.18 2.82
C THR A 50 7.62 0.32 3.26
N THR A 51 7.54 -1.00 3.06
CA THR A 51 8.71 -1.89 3.05
C THR A 51 9.06 -2.38 1.64
N GLY A 52 8.40 -1.83 0.61
CA GLY A 52 8.63 -2.15 -0.80
C GLY A 52 10.00 -1.71 -1.29
N GLY A 53 10.35 -0.45 -1.04
CA GLY A 53 11.62 0.14 -1.47
C GLY A 53 11.83 0.06 -2.98
N SER A 54 12.99 -0.44 -3.39
CA SER A 54 13.33 -0.75 -4.77
C SER A 54 13.60 -2.26 -4.91
N PRO A 55 13.28 -2.88 -6.05
CA PRO A 55 13.53 -4.30 -6.29
C PRO A 55 15.00 -4.74 -6.18
N HIS A 56 15.92 -3.80 -6.19
CA HIS A 56 17.36 -4.04 -6.06
C HIS A 56 17.86 -4.00 -4.62
N MET A 57 17.00 -3.60 -3.68
CA MET A 57 17.34 -3.51 -2.26
C MET A 57 17.20 -4.87 -1.57
N THR A 58 18.09 -5.14 -0.64
CA THR A 58 17.96 -6.26 0.31
C THR A 58 16.79 -6.03 1.28
N VAL A 59 16.33 -7.09 1.95
CA VAL A 59 15.29 -6.95 2.99
C VAL A 59 15.76 -6.01 4.11
N GLN A 60 17.02 -6.09 4.50
CA GLN A 60 17.61 -5.24 5.53
C GLN A 60 17.53 -3.76 5.14
N GLU A 61 17.91 -3.40 3.93
CA GLU A 61 17.81 -2.04 3.41
C GLU A 61 16.34 -1.57 3.36
N ARG A 62 15.43 -2.41 2.87
CA ARG A 62 14.01 -2.10 2.78
C ARG A 62 13.37 -1.85 4.15
N MET A 63 13.85 -2.53 5.19
CA MET A 63 13.34 -2.43 6.55
C MET A 63 13.95 -1.29 7.37
N LEU A 64 14.96 -0.58 6.89
CA LEU A 64 15.63 0.49 7.65
C LEU A 64 14.65 1.53 8.23
N PRO A 65 13.69 2.09 7.45
CA PRO A 65 12.75 3.05 8.02
C PRO A 65 11.83 2.43 9.07
N ALA A 66 11.27 1.25 8.79
CA ALA A 66 10.37 0.58 9.72
C ALA A 66 11.07 0.18 11.03
N THR A 67 12.34 -0.22 10.96
CA THR A 67 13.16 -0.55 12.14
C THR A 67 13.53 0.70 12.94
N THR A 68 13.87 1.80 12.26
CA THR A 68 14.28 3.06 12.90
C THR A 68 13.09 3.76 13.54
N PHE A 69 12.01 3.91 12.82
CA PHE A 69 10.86 4.73 13.20
C PHE A 69 9.75 3.95 13.91
N LYS A 70 9.77 2.62 13.83
CA LYS A 70 8.79 1.75 14.47
C LYS A 70 7.36 2.26 14.28
N PRO A 71 6.85 2.36 13.04
CA PRO A 71 5.52 2.91 12.80
C PRO A 71 4.43 2.01 13.39
N GLU A 72 3.21 2.55 13.52
CA GLU A 72 2.02 1.75 13.87
C GLU A 72 1.75 0.70 12.80
N LEU A 73 1.90 1.07 11.52
CA LEU A 73 1.58 0.26 10.35
C LEU A 73 2.72 0.34 9.32
N ALA A 74 2.99 -0.77 8.65
CA ALA A 74 3.88 -0.85 7.50
C ALA A 74 3.25 -1.75 6.42
N SER A 75 3.62 -1.60 5.14
CA SER A 75 3.13 -2.53 4.11
C SER A 75 4.05 -3.73 3.96
N LEU A 76 3.49 -4.86 3.53
CA LEU A 76 4.24 -6.09 3.25
C LEU A 76 3.63 -6.86 2.08
N ASN A 77 4.35 -6.93 0.97
CA ASN A 77 3.96 -7.77 -0.17
C ASN A 77 4.14 -9.26 0.17
N MET A 78 3.07 -10.04 0.01
CA MET A 78 2.98 -11.42 0.47
C MET A 78 3.52 -12.48 -0.51
N GLY A 79 4.33 -12.08 -1.49
CA GLY A 79 4.99 -13.03 -2.39
C GLY A 79 5.88 -12.38 -3.43
N SER A 80 6.69 -13.22 -4.08
CA SER A 80 7.48 -12.80 -5.25
C SER A 80 6.61 -12.80 -6.49
N MET A 81 6.84 -11.82 -7.38
CA MET A 81 6.09 -11.70 -8.62
C MET A 81 6.90 -10.99 -9.71
N ASN A 82 6.58 -11.22 -10.96
CA ASN A 82 7.01 -10.30 -12.01
C ASN A 82 6.37 -8.92 -11.74
N PHE A 83 7.14 -7.86 -11.95
CA PHE A 83 6.66 -6.50 -11.69
C PHE A 83 6.94 -5.63 -12.93
N GLY A 84 6.01 -5.66 -13.88
CA GLY A 84 6.19 -5.05 -15.20
C GLY A 84 5.60 -3.65 -15.30
N LEU A 85 6.45 -2.64 -15.39
CA LEU A 85 6.05 -1.25 -15.67
C LEU A 85 6.45 -0.80 -17.09
N TYR A 86 7.17 -1.62 -17.84
CA TYR A 86 7.71 -1.28 -19.17
C TYR A 86 6.63 -0.83 -20.19
N PRO A 87 5.34 -1.24 -20.13
CA PRO A 87 4.33 -0.71 -21.07
C PRO A 87 4.06 0.78 -20.92
N MET A 88 4.51 1.39 -19.81
CA MET A 88 4.42 2.85 -19.63
C MET A 88 5.32 3.62 -20.62
N LEU A 89 6.38 2.99 -21.15
CA LEU A 89 7.24 3.59 -22.16
C LEU A 89 6.50 4.02 -23.42
N ASP A 90 5.45 3.28 -23.79
CA ASP A 90 4.63 3.58 -24.97
C ASP A 90 3.64 4.71 -24.71
N ARG A 91 3.43 5.08 -23.45
CA ARG A 91 2.44 6.09 -23.03
C ARG A 91 3.04 7.47 -22.77
N PHE A 92 4.34 7.53 -22.40
CA PHE A 92 5.01 8.75 -22.01
C PHE A 92 6.22 9.01 -22.91
N ALA A 93 6.19 10.16 -23.60
CA ALA A 93 7.29 10.57 -24.48
C ALA A 93 8.45 11.20 -23.69
N HIS A 94 8.15 11.85 -22.57
CA HIS A 94 9.11 12.61 -21.77
C HIS A 94 9.18 12.10 -20.34
N PHE A 95 10.38 12.10 -19.78
CA PHE A 95 10.70 11.75 -18.40
C PHE A 95 11.53 12.87 -17.79
N THR A 96 11.34 13.14 -16.51
CA THR A 96 12.10 14.18 -15.80
C THR A 96 13.56 13.78 -15.63
N HIS A 97 13.79 12.48 -15.34
CA HIS A 97 15.12 11.93 -15.15
C HIS A 97 15.38 10.77 -16.11
N GLU A 98 16.60 10.67 -16.64
CA GLU A 98 17.00 9.59 -17.57
C GLU A 98 16.85 8.19 -16.94
N TRP A 99 17.12 8.06 -15.64
CA TRP A 99 16.99 6.80 -14.92
C TRP A 99 15.57 6.24 -14.94
N GLU A 100 14.52 7.08 -15.05
CA GLU A 100 13.12 6.63 -15.07
C GLU A 100 12.86 5.75 -16.30
N ARG A 101 13.31 6.21 -17.47
CA ARG A 101 13.19 5.44 -18.72
C ARG A 101 13.91 4.10 -18.63
N GLU A 102 15.15 4.13 -18.12
CA GLU A 102 15.95 2.92 -17.97
C GLU A 102 15.36 1.95 -16.94
N ASN A 103 14.80 2.47 -15.86
CA ASN A 103 14.11 1.65 -14.84
C ASN A 103 12.85 0.97 -15.43
N LEU A 104 12.07 1.70 -16.21
CA LEU A 104 10.91 1.13 -16.90
C LEU A 104 11.32 0.02 -17.88
N LYS A 105 12.38 0.21 -18.69
CA LYS A 105 12.90 -0.84 -19.59
C LYS A 105 13.30 -2.10 -18.83
N LYS A 106 14.04 -1.93 -17.73
CA LYS A 106 14.53 -3.04 -16.90
C LYS A 106 13.38 -3.80 -16.22
N SER A 107 12.22 -3.17 -15.99
CA SER A 107 11.07 -3.83 -15.39
C SER A 107 10.51 -5.00 -16.22
N ARG A 108 10.93 -5.15 -17.48
CA ARG A 108 10.58 -6.30 -18.32
C ARG A 108 11.25 -7.59 -17.84
N ASP A 109 12.41 -7.49 -17.20
CA ASP A 109 13.18 -8.61 -16.66
C ASP A 109 13.38 -8.43 -15.15
N LEU A 110 12.26 -8.14 -14.45
CA LEU A 110 12.27 -7.83 -13.04
C LEU A 110 11.34 -8.74 -12.26
N VAL A 111 11.90 -9.40 -11.25
CA VAL A 111 11.13 -10.07 -10.20
C VAL A 111 11.17 -9.21 -8.95
N PHE A 112 10.01 -8.74 -8.49
CA PHE A 112 9.89 -8.19 -7.14
C PHE A 112 9.99 -9.38 -6.17
N LYS A 113 11.12 -9.46 -5.47
CA LYS A 113 11.45 -10.61 -4.65
C LYS A 113 10.93 -10.46 -3.22
N ASN A 114 10.08 -11.38 -2.80
CA ASN A 114 9.67 -11.64 -1.42
C ASN A 114 9.52 -13.14 -1.22
N THR A 115 10.62 -13.81 -0.90
CA THR A 115 10.61 -15.24 -0.57
C THR A 115 9.97 -15.47 0.80
N PHE A 116 9.65 -16.73 1.13
CA PHE A 116 9.17 -17.07 2.48
C PHE A 116 10.15 -16.62 3.57
N GLN A 117 11.45 -16.70 3.33
CA GLN A 117 12.48 -16.22 4.25
C GLN A 117 12.45 -14.69 4.40
N ASP A 118 12.27 -13.97 3.29
CA ASP A 118 12.17 -12.50 3.31
C ASP A 118 10.96 -12.06 4.11
N ILE A 119 9.79 -12.66 3.84
CA ILE A 119 8.52 -12.37 4.55
C ILE A 119 8.65 -12.73 6.05
N GLU A 120 9.19 -13.89 6.39
CA GLU A 120 9.41 -14.27 7.78
C GLU A 120 10.30 -13.27 8.53
N THR A 121 11.38 -12.82 7.89
CA THR A 121 12.29 -11.82 8.46
C THR A 121 11.56 -10.51 8.74
N ILE A 122 10.77 -10.00 7.77
CA ILE A 122 10.00 -8.77 7.92
C ILE A 122 8.95 -8.90 9.04
N LEU A 123 8.21 -10.02 9.10
CA LEU A 123 7.22 -10.28 10.13
C LEU A 123 7.82 -10.33 11.54
N ARG A 124 8.99 -10.95 11.70
CA ARG A 124 9.70 -11.00 13.00
C ARG A 124 10.11 -9.59 13.45
N ILE A 125 10.73 -8.80 12.57
CA ILE A 125 11.11 -7.41 12.87
C ILE A 125 9.89 -6.58 13.25
N GLY A 126 8.79 -6.70 12.49
CA GLY A 126 7.54 -5.99 12.79
C GLY A 126 6.98 -6.37 14.16
N ASN A 127 6.91 -7.67 14.47
CA ASN A 127 6.44 -8.17 15.76
C ASN A 127 7.29 -7.65 16.94
N GLU A 128 8.61 -7.59 16.79
CA GLU A 128 9.53 -7.06 17.80
C GLU A 128 9.32 -5.55 18.04
N ASN A 129 8.92 -4.81 17.01
CA ASN A 129 8.66 -3.38 17.07
C ASN A 129 7.20 -3.03 17.41
N GLY A 130 6.30 -4.00 17.54
CA GLY A 130 4.87 -3.76 17.67
C GLY A 130 4.23 -3.12 16.42
N THR A 131 4.87 -3.24 15.27
CA THR A 131 4.36 -2.74 13.98
C THR A 131 3.42 -3.77 13.36
N ARG A 132 2.19 -3.37 13.01
CA ARG A 132 1.25 -4.17 12.23
C ARG A 132 1.52 -4.03 10.73
N PHE A 133 1.01 -4.97 9.94
CA PHE A 133 1.22 -4.94 8.49
C PHE A 133 -0.08 -4.83 7.71
N GLU A 134 -0.05 -3.96 6.69
CA GLU A 134 -0.92 -4.01 5.53
C GLU A 134 -0.36 -5.07 4.58
N PHE A 135 -1.04 -6.22 4.51
CA PHE A 135 -0.62 -7.37 3.71
C PHE A 135 -1.05 -7.18 2.25
N GLU A 136 -0.13 -6.76 1.40
CA GLU A 136 -0.39 -6.55 -0.01
C GLU A 136 -0.39 -7.87 -0.78
N CYS A 137 -1.56 -8.24 -1.30
CA CYS A 137 -1.80 -9.46 -2.04
C CYS A 137 -2.12 -9.13 -3.51
N TYR A 138 -1.19 -9.43 -4.39
CA TYR A 138 -1.27 -9.15 -5.83
C TYR A 138 -1.84 -10.32 -6.64
N ASP A 139 -2.02 -11.47 -6.01
CA ASP A 139 -2.59 -12.67 -6.60
C ASP A 139 -3.14 -13.58 -5.50
N ILE A 140 -3.93 -14.58 -5.91
CA ILE A 140 -4.51 -15.59 -5.01
C ILE A 140 -3.45 -16.32 -4.20
N SER A 141 -2.30 -16.64 -4.80
CA SER A 141 -1.18 -17.30 -4.13
C SER A 141 -0.67 -16.52 -2.92
N HIS A 142 -0.73 -15.19 -2.95
CA HIS A 142 -0.31 -14.34 -1.84
C HIS A 142 -1.21 -14.50 -0.60
N LEU A 143 -2.52 -14.75 -0.80
CA LEU A 143 -3.44 -15.06 0.30
C LEU A 143 -3.08 -16.39 0.99
N TYR A 144 -2.70 -17.40 0.21
CA TYR A 144 -2.23 -18.68 0.78
C TYR A 144 -0.88 -18.53 1.50
N ASN A 145 0.03 -17.68 0.97
CA ASN A 145 1.26 -17.36 1.67
C ASN A 145 0.98 -16.70 3.03
N LEU A 146 0.03 -15.76 3.08
CA LEU A 146 -0.40 -15.12 4.33
C LEU A 146 -0.99 -16.16 5.30
N ALA A 147 -1.87 -17.05 4.82
CA ALA A 147 -2.44 -18.12 5.64
C ALA A 147 -1.36 -19.01 6.26
N HIS A 148 -0.32 -19.35 5.49
CA HIS A 148 0.84 -20.09 6.01
C HIS A 148 1.52 -19.40 7.20
N PHE A 149 1.67 -18.07 7.16
CA PHE A 149 2.27 -17.32 8.27
C PHE A 149 1.31 -17.11 9.45
N VAL A 150 0.01 -17.06 9.20
CA VAL A 150 -1.02 -17.10 10.25
C VAL A 150 -0.97 -18.42 11.01
N ASP A 151 -0.93 -19.56 10.32
CA ASP A 151 -0.83 -20.89 10.91
C ASP A 151 0.44 -21.07 11.75
N ARG A 152 1.51 -20.35 11.43
CA ARG A 152 2.77 -20.33 12.19
C ARG A 152 2.81 -19.30 13.32
N GLY A 153 1.75 -18.52 13.49
CA GLY A 153 1.64 -17.49 14.53
C GLY A 153 2.50 -16.25 14.30
N LEU A 154 3.02 -16.06 13.07
CA LEU A 154 3.84 -14.91 12.71
C LEU A 154 3.00 -13.73 12.24
N ALA A 155 1.89 -13.97 11.57
CA ALA A 155 0.87 -12.98 11.28
C ALA A 155 -0.34 -13.20 12.19
N LYS A 156 -0.87 -12.14 12.80
CA LYS A 156 -1.94 -12.23 13.82
C LYS A 156 -3.12 -11.34 13.43
N ALA A 157 -4.33 -11.83 13.72
CA ALA A 157 -5.55 -11.05 13.56
C ALA A 157 -5.57 -9.81 14.51
N PRO A 158 -6.31 -8.76 14.12
CA PRO A 158 -6.98 -8.56 12.84
C PRO A 158 -5.97 -8.40 11.71
N LEU A 159 -6.15 -9.11 10.59
CA LEU A 159 -5.29 -9.00 9.42
C LEU A 159 -5.77 -7.83 8.56
N PHE A 160 -4.89 -6.91 8.18
CA PHE A 160 -5.22 -5.88 7.20
C PHE A 160 -4.75 -6.32 5.82
N ILE A 161 -5.68 -6.83 5.01
CA ILE A 161 -5.38 -7.45 3.70
C ILE A 161 -5.73 -6.46 2.59
N GLN A 162 -4.73 -5.99 1.86
CA GLN A 162 -4.91 -5.18 0.68
C GLN A 162 -4.79 -6.03 -0.58
N SER A 163 -5.91 -6.20 -1.30
CA SER A 163 -5.91 -6.80 -2.62
C SER A 163 -5.52 -5.76 -3.67
N VAL A 164 -4.45 -6.03 -4.42
CA VAL A 164 -3.89 -5.13 -5.44
C VAL A 164 -4.21 -5.65 -6.83
N PHE A 165 -4.90 -4.84 -7.63
CA PHE A 165 -5.42 -5.22 -8.94
C PHE A 165 -4.82 -4.40 -10.08
N GLY A 166 -4.60 -5.06 -11.22
CA GLY A 166 -4.30 -4.39 -12.47
C GLY A 166 -2.83 -4.04 -12.72
N LEU A 167 -1.91 -4.52 -11.87
CA LEU A 167 -0.48 -4.46 -12.16
C LEU A 167 -0.05 -5.65 -13.01
N LEU A 168 0.80 -5.40 -14.00
CA LEU A 168 1.34 -6.46 -14.86
C LEU A 168 2.27 -7.39 -14.06
N GLY A 169 1.86 -8.63 -13.92
CA GLY A 169 2.51 -9.64 -13.09
C GLY A 169 1.64 -10.12 -11.93
N GLY A 170 0.58 -9.38 -11.59
CA GLY A 170 -0.45 -9.75 -10.62
C GLY A 170 -1.78 -10.08 -11.27
N ILE A 171 -2.81 -10.20 -10.43
CA ILE A 171 -4.20 -10.46 -10.86
C ILE A 171 -4.76 -9.27 -11.65
N GLY A 172 -5.67 -9.55 -12.58
CA GLY A 172 -6.34 -8.55 -13.42
C GLY A 172 -7.24 -7.59 -12.62
N SER A 173 -7.93 -6.70 -13.35
CA SER A 173 -8.86 -5.72 -12.75
C SER A 173 -10.32 -5.98 -13.13
N HIS A 174 -10.64 -7.21 -13.52
CA HIS A 174 -12.01 -7.58 -13.81
C HIS A 174 -12.83 -7.77 -12.53
N PRO A 175 -14.14 -7.46 -12.50
CA PRO A 175 -14.96 -7.68 -11.30
C PRO A 175 -14.94 -9.12 -10.77
N GLU A 176 -14.78 -10.12 -11.62
CA GLU A 176 -14.64 -11.52 -11.21
C GLU A 176 -13.33 -11.78 -10.46
N ASP A 177 -12.24 -11.13 -10.86
CA ASP A 177 -10.95 -11.21 -10.17
C ASP A 177 -11.07 -10.65 -8.75
N LEU A 178 -11.75 -9.50 -8.60
CA LEU A 178 -12.05 -8.91 -7.30
C LEU A 178 -12.84 -9.88 -6.43
N MET A 179 -13.92 -10.46 -6.96
CA MET A 179 -14.74 -11.42 -6.23
C MET A 179 -14.00 -12.73 -5.94
N HIS A 180 -13.05 -13.11 -6.79
CA HIS A 180 -12.23 -14.29 -6.56
C HIS A 180 -11.28 -14.09 -5.39
N MET A 181 -10.60 -12.93 -5.30
CA MET A 181 -9.78 -12.55 -4.16
C MET A 181 -10.61 -12.52 -2.87
N LYS A 182 -11.78 -11.86 -2.89
CA LYS A 182 -12.68 -11.75 -1.74
C LYS A 182 -13.11 -13.12 -1.21
N ARG A 183 -13.64 -13.97 -2.08
CA ARG A 183 -14.09 -15.32 -1.69
C ARG A 183 -12.96 -16.18 -1.15
N THR A 184 -11.75 -16.03 -1.67
CA THR A 184 -10.58 -16.76 -1.18
C THR A 184 -10.16 -16.25 0.19
N ALA A 185 -10.13 -14.94 0.41
CA ALA A 185 -9.84 -14.35 1.71
C ALA A 185 -10.89 -14.77 2.75
N ASP A 186 -12.19 -14.72 2.40
CA ASP A 186 -13.28 -15.17 3.30
C ASP A 186 -13.12 -16.65 3.72
N ARG A 187 -12.76 -17.51 2.77
CA ARG A 187 -12.56 -18.93 3.05
C ARG A 187 -11.34 -19.18 3.94
N LEU A 188 -10.25 -18.42 3.77
CA LEU A 188 -9.00 -18.61 4.52
C LEU A 188 -9.04 -17.97 5.91
N PHE A 189 -9.65 -16.80 6.03
CA PHE A 189 -9.52 -15.96 7.23
C PHE A 189 -10.86 -15.70 7.95
N GLY A 190 -12.00 -16.03 7.34
CA GLY A 190 -13.32 -15.83 7.94
C GLY A 190 -13.58 -14.34 8.26
N GLN A 191 -13.81 -14.04 9.55
CA GLN A 191 -14.02 -12.68 10.05
C GLN A 191 -12.76 -12.05 10.68
N SER A 192 -11.60 -12.73 10.54
CA SER A 192 -10.37 -12.31 11.22
C SER A 192 -9.57 -11.27 10.44
N TYR A 193 -10.17 -10.60 9.45
CA TYR A 193 -9.46 -9.64 8.62
C TYR A 193 -10.31 -8.41 8.27
N GLN A 194 -9.63 -7.30 8.04
CA GLN A 194 -10.12 -6.10 7.40
C GLN A 194 -9.65 -6.10 5.95
N TRP A 195 -10.58 -6.02 5.02
CA TRP A 195 -10.26 -6.03 3.60
C TRP A 195 -10.05 -4.64 3.06
N SER A 196 -9.04 -4.44 2.21
CA SER A 196 -8.76 -3.21 1.48
C SER A 196 -8.54 -3.49 0.01
N ILE A 197 -8.83 -2.51 -0.83
CA ILE A 197 -8.69 -2.58 -2.29
C ILE A 197 -7.81 -1.46 -2.81
N LEU A 198 -6.86 -1.84 -3.66
CA LEU A 198 -6.08 -0.97 -4.51
C LEU A 198 -6.29 -1.36 -5.97
N GLY A 199 -6.74 -0.44 -6.80
CA GLY A 199 -6.83 -0.60 -8.25
C GLY A 199 -5.78 0.26 -8.96
N ALA A 200 -4.87 -0.36 -9.72
CA ALA A 200 -3.83 0.36 -10.44
C ALA A 200 -4.38 1.07 -11.69
N GLY A 201 -3.86 2.27 -11.97
CA GLY A 201 -4.15 3.04 -13.17
C GLY A 201 -5.62 3.43 -13.28
N ARG A 202 -6.19 3.34 -14.48
CA ARG A 202 -7.58 3.76 -14.77
C ARG A 202 -8.66 3.01 -13.98
N SER A 203 -8.33 1.88 -13.40
CA SER A 203 -9.26 1.04 -12.64
C SER A 203 -9.41 1.48 -11.18
N GLN A 204 -8.61 2.42 -10.68
CA GLN A 204 -8.57 2.81 -9.27
C GLN A 204 -9.95 3.11 -8.69
N MET A 205 -10.65 4.10 -9.23
CA MET A 205 -11.94 4.52 -8.66
C MET A 205 -13.06 3.50 -8.83
N SER A 206 -13.09 2.79 -9.97
CA SER A 206 -14.14 1.80 -10.23
C SER A 206 -13.98 0.55 -9.36
N LEU A 207 -12.74 0.07 -9.16
CA LEU A 207 -12.48 -1.05 -8.26
C LEU A 207 -12.70 -0.67 -6.79
N ALA A 208 -12.26 0.53 -6.40
CA ALA A 208 -12.52 1.04 -5.05
C ALA A 208 -14.03 1.10 -4.75
N ALA A 209 -14.84 1.62 -5.66
CA ALA A 209 -16.31 1.66 -5.51
C ALA A 209 -16.91 0.25 -5.42
N GLN A 210 -16.47 -0.68 -6.28
CA GLN A 210 -16.94 -2.08 -6.24
C GLN A 210 -16.58 -2.77 -4.93
N GLY A 211 -15.34 -2.58 -4.47
CA GLY A 211 -14.89 -3.15 -3.21
C GLY A 211 -15.62 -2.56 -2.01
N ALA A 212 -15.80 -1.26 -1.97
CA ALA A 212 -16.56 -0.59 -0.93
C ALA A 212 -17.99 -1.11 -0.81
N ALA A 213 -18.67 -1.34 -1.94
CA ALA A 213 -20.00 -1.96 -1.98
C ALA A 213 -20.02 -3.42 -1.45
N GLN A 214 -18.84 -4.06 -1.32
CA GLN A 214 -18.65 -5.39 -0.72
C GLN A 214 -18.04 -5.33 0.70
N GLY A 215 -17.99 -4.14 1.31
CA GLY A 215 -17.48 -3.93 2.67
C GLY A 215 -15.96 -3.78 2.76
N ALA A 216 -15.28 -3.46 1.66
CA ALA A 216 -13.86 -3.17 1.69
C ALA A 216 -13.55 -1.74 2.09
N ASN A 217 -12.42 -1.54 2.77
CA ASN A 217 -11.69 -0.29 2.80
C ASN A 217 -11.07 -0.01 1.43
N VAL A 218 -10.68 1.23 1.16
CA VAL A 218 -10.18 1.64 -0.16
C VAL A 218 -8.90 2.42 -0.04
N ARG A 219 -7.97 2.18 -0.96
CA ARG A 219 -6.76 2.97 -1.14
C ARG A 219 -6.80 3.69 -2.48
N VAL A 220 -6.49 4.99 -2.48
CA VAL A 220 -6.33 5.84 -3.66
C VAL A 220 -5.10 6.73 -3.49
N GLY A 221 -4.45 7.07 -4.60
CA GLY A 221 -3.29 7.97 -4.58
C GLY A 221 -2.57 8.02 -5.92
N LEU A 222 -1.69 9.02 -6.05
CA LEU A 222 -0.89 9.25 -7.28
C LEU A 222 0.16 8.17 -7.52
N GLU A 223 0.51 7.39 -6.49
CA GLU A 223 1.35 6.21 -6.64
C GLU A 223 0.66 5.16 -7.52
N ASP A 224 -0.63 4.96 -7.29
CA ASP A 224 -1.41 3.88 -7.91
C ASP A 224 -2.07 4.31 -9.23
N SER A 225 -2.45 5.59 -9.34
CA SER A 225 -3.02 6.18 -10.55
C SER A 225 -2.79 7.69 -10.60
N ILE A 226 -2.34 8.18 -11.74
CA ILE A 226 -2.22 9.64 -11.99
C ILE A 226 -3.52 10.28 -12.50
N TRP A 227 -4.58 9.48 -12.69
CA TRP A 227 -5.82 9.94 -13.32
C TRP A 227 -6.92 10.21 -12.30
N ILE A 228 -7.65 11.33 -12.48
CA ILE A 228 -8.87 11.63 -11.73
C ILE A 228 -10.13 11.26 -12.53
N ALA A 229 -10.05 11.35 -13.84
CA ALA A 229 -11.10 10.98 -14.79
C ALA A 229 -10.47 10.54 -16.13
N PRO A 230 -11.26 9.94 -17.07
CA PRO A 230 -10.74 9.61 -18.39
C PRO A 230 -10.16 10.84 -19.11
N GLY A 231 -8.85 10.80 -19.39
CA GLY A 231 -8.14 11.91 -20.04
C GLY A 231 -7.78 13.10 -19.15
N GLU A 232 -8.09 13.05 -17.85
CA GLU A 232 -7.83 14.12 -16.89
C GLU A 232 -6.89 13.66 -15.78
N LEU A 233 -5.78 14.36 -15.59
CA LEU A 233 -4.82 14.07 -14.53
C LEU A 233 -5.31 14.62 -13.19
N ALA A 234 -5.06 13.88 -12.12
CA ALA A 234 -5.24 14.38 -10.77
C ALA A 234 -4.15 15.41 -10.45
N CYS A 235 -4.51 16.53 -9.85
CA CYS A 235 -3.56 17.54 -9.42
C CYS A 235 -2.85 17.19 -8.11
N SER A 236 -3.49 16.34 -7.28
CA SER A 236 -2.95 15.97 -5.96
C SER A 236 -3.55 14.64 -5.45
N ASN A 237 -2.92 14.07 -4.41
CA ASN A 237 -3.52 12.96 -3.66
C ASN A 237 -4.86 13.39 -3.02
N ALA A 238 -4.95 14.63 -2.54
CA ALA A 238 -6.18 15.17 -1.95
C ALA A 238 -7.37 15.15 -2.93
N ASP A 239 -7.14 15.38 -4.23
CA ASP A 239 -8.22 15.31 -5.23
C ASP A 239 -8.77 13.91 -5.36
N GLN A 240 -7.91 12.92 -5.35
CA GLN A 240 -8.32 11.51 -5.44
C GLN A 240 -9.04 11.07 -4.15
N VAL A 241 -8.54 11.48 -2.98
CA VAL A 241 -9.21 11.22 -1.70
C VAL A 241 -10.58 11.89 -1.67
N ARG A 242 -10.68 13.17 -2.05
CA ARG A 242 -11.97 13.88 -2.11
C ARG A 242 -12.96 13.17 -3.03
N LYS A 243 -12.50 12.68 -4.18
CA LYS A 243 -13.35 11.96 -5.13
C LYS A 243 -13.84 10.63 -4.56
N ILE A 244 -12.97 9.85 -3.95
CA ILE A 244 -13.41 8.57 -3.38
C ILE A 244 -14.33 8.79 -2.18
N CYS A 245 -14.10 9.80 -1.33
CA CYS A 245 -15.02 10.17 -0.25
C CYS A 245 -16.42 10.50 -0.76
N GLN A 246 -16.53 11.24 -1.88
CA GLN A 246 -17.83 11.52 -2.51
C GLN A 246 -18.53 10.24 -2.99
N ILE A 247 -17.79 9.30 -3.56
CA ILE A 247 -18.32 8.01 -4.01
C ILE A 247 -18.82 7.20 -2.81
N LEU A 248 -18.03 7.09 -1.73
CA LEU A 248 -18.40 6.37 -0.51
C LEU A 248 -19.64 6.96 0.15
N THR A 249 -19.69 8.28 0.29
CA THR A 249 -20.87 9.00 0.81
C THR A 249 -22.10 8.75 -0.07
N GLY A 250 -21.92 8.75 -1.40
CA GLY A 250 -22.99 8.42 -2.36
C GLY A 250 -23.52 6.99 -2.22
N LEU A 251 -22.71 6.08 -1.69
CA LEU A 251 -23.09 4.71 -1.33
C LEU A 251 -23.66 4.59 0.11
N SER A 252 -23.80 5.71 0.83
CA SER A 252 -24.20 5.76 2.24
C SER A 252 -23.21 5.02 3.16
N LEU A 253 -21.92 5.09 2.83
CA LEU A 253 -20.85 4.54 3.63
C LEU A 253 -20.11 5.65 4.37
N ASP A 254 -19.83 5.42 5.64
CA ASP A 254 -19.02 6.31 6.46
C ASP A 254 -17.53 6.09 6.23
N ILE A 255 -16.74 7.13 6.50
CA ILE A 255 -15.28 7.08 6.43
C ILE A 255 -14.77 6.99 7.86
N ALA A 256 -14.01 5.94 8.15
CA ALA A 256 -13.45 5.74 9.48
C ALA A 256 -12.48 6.89 9.82
N SER A 257 -12.56 7.39 11.04
CA SER A 257 -11.56 8.28 11.61
C SER A 257 -10.23 7.54 11.85
N PRO A 258 -9.12 8.28 12.07
CA PRO A 258 -7.85 7.65 12.43
C PRO A 258 -7.94 6.76 13.68
N ASP A 259 -8.71 7.15 14.69
CA ASP A 259 -8.89 6.36 15.91
C ASP A 259 -9.70 5.10 15.67
N GLU A 260 -10.74 5.17 14.85
CA GLU A 260 -11.49 3.97 14.42
C GLU A 260 -10.61 3.04 13.62
N ALA A 261 -9.74 3.56 12.74
CA ALA A 261 -8.76 2.75 12.00
C ALA A 261 -7.77 2.04 12.96
N ARG A 262 -7.27 2.74 14.00
CA ARG A 262 -6.42 2.15 15.05
C ARG A 262 -7.14 1.02 15.78
N ALA A 263 -8.39 1.26 16.17
CA ALA A 263 -9.20 0.25 16.87
C ALA A 263 -9.49 -0.98 16.00
N LEU A 264 -9.88 -0.78 14.73
CA LEU A 264 -10.16 -1.86 13.77
C LEU A 264 -8.95 -2.73 13.46
N LEU A 265 -7.74 -2.14 13.47
CA LEU A 265 -6.49 -2.81 13.11
C LEU A 265 -5.65 -3.22 14.32
N ASP A 266 -6.12 -2.93 15.55
CA ASP A 266 -5.40 -3.19 16.80
C ASP A 266 -3.97 -2.62 16.75
N LEU A 267 -3.86 -1.33 16.39
CA LEU A 267 -2.58 -0.63 16.31
C LEU A 267 -2.12 -0.16 17.69
N LYS A 268 -0.81 -0.03 17.86
CA LYS A 268 -0.20 0.34 19.15
C LYS A 268 -0.41 1.82 19.57
N GLY A 269 -0.83 2.67 18.63
CA GLY A 269 -1.05 4.09 18.88
C GLY A 269 0.09 4.99 18.43
N ALA A 270 -0.25 6.26 18.21
CA ALA A 270 0.68 7.26 17.68
C ALA A 270 1.81 7.64 18.67
N ASP A 271 1.64 7.39 19.96
CA ASP A 271 2.65 7.72 20.97
C ASP A 271 3.76 6.66 21.06
N ASP A 272 3.54 5.47 20.53
CA ASP A 272 4.48 4.34 20.58
C ASP A 272 5.34 4.20 19.30
N VAL A 273 5.56 5.31 18.59
CA VAL A 273 6.44 5.40 17.42
C VAL A 273 7.66 6.27 17.69
N ASN A 274 8.72 6.11 16.91
CA ASN A 274 10.01 6.80 17.11
C ASN A 274 10.18 8.03 16.19
N PHE A 275 9.13 8.86 16.00
CA PHE A 275 9.19 10.10 15.22
C PHE A 275 8.18 11.13 15.66
#